data_3945bd508eaae64d421fec307d327e1c
#
_entry.id   3945bd508eaae64d421fec307d327e1c
#
_cell.length_a   1.000
_cell.length_b   1.000
_cell.length_c   1.000
_cell.angle_alpha   90.00
_cell.angle_beta   90.00
_cell.angle_gamma   90.00
#
_symmetry.space_group_name_H-M   'P 1'
#
loop_
_entity.id
_entity.type
_entity.pdbx_description
1 polymer ?
#
loop_
_entity_poly.entity_id
_entity_poly.type
_entity_poly.pdbx_seq_one_letter_code
_entity_poly.pdbx_strand_id
1 'polypeptide(L)'
;MTKSEVRAVSLSKLELTPESVLADIGAGTGSVSVEAALSWKVKSVWAIEKNREAVELLRQNIARAERAGSGTIHLLEGEALALLTDPEIREQFRTGHRLTHAFLGGTSGNMKQILEALLSLNPQMRIVINVIALESVAASVAALKDLSIEAEIVSVQTAKAKKAGSYHLMQGQNPVYIISFGGKDENEA
;
A
#
# COMPACT_ATOMS: atom_id res chain seq x y z
N MET A 1 9.93 4.40 3.17
CA MET A 1 8.85 4.71 4.16
C MET A 1 7.97 5.81 3.63
N THR A 2 6.66 5.60 3.57
CA THR A 2 5.68 6.60 3.13
C THR A 2 5.57 7.71 4.16
N LYS A 3 5.77 8.96 3.74
CA LYS A 3 5.73 10.14 4.62
C LYS A 3 4.32 10.38 5.14
N SER A 4 4.20 10.98 6.34
CA SER A 4 2.92 11.13 7.05
C SER A 4 1.82 11.79 6.20
N GLU A 5 2.15 12.86 5.49
CA GLU A 5 1.20 13.63 4.68
C GLU A 5 0.70 12.81 3.47
N VAL A 6 1.64 12.15 2.78
CA VAL A 6 1.32 11.25 1.66
C VAL A 6 0.53 10.04 2.14
N ARG A 7 0.92 9.46 3.30
CA ARG A 7 0.23 8.31 3.88
C ARG A 7 -1.21 8.62 4.26
N ALA A 8 -1.46 9.80 4.83
CA ALA A 8 -2.82 10.23 5.16
C ALA A 8 -3.72 10.28 3.92
N VAL A 9 -3.22 10.83 2.80
CA VAL A 9 -3.96 10.85 1.52
C VAL A 9 -4.13 9.44 0.98
N SER A 10 -3.08 8.61 1.00
CA SER A 10 -3.14 7.23 0.50
C SER A 10 -4.15 6.37 1.28
N LEU A 11 -4.16 6.48 2.62
CA LEU A 11 -5.11 5.77 3.47
C LEU A 11 -6.55 6.26 3.26
N SER A 12 -6.75 7.56 3.02
CA SER A 12 -8.05 8.11 2.64
C SER A 12 -8.53 7.52 1.31
N LYS A 13 -7.65 7.41 0.30
CA LYS A 13 -7.97 6.83 -1.01
C LYS A 13 -8.19 5.31 -0.97
N LEU A 14 -7.72 4.62 0.05
CA LEU A 14 -8.01 3.20 0.26
C LEU A 14 -9.44 2.95 0.72
N GLU A 15 -10.13 3.95 1.30
CA GLU A 15 -11.53 3.80 1.76
C GLU A 15 -11.71 2.61 2.73
N LEU A 16 -10.77 2.45 3.65
CA LEU A 16 -10.73 1.32 4.57
C LEU A 16 -11.90 1.31 5.54
N THR A 17 -12.39 0.11 5.83
CA THR A 17 -13.42 -0.16 6.83
C THR A 17 -12.93 -1.25 7.80
N PRO A 18 -13.61 -1.47 8.94
CA PRO A 18 -13.27 -2.58 9.83
C PRO A 18 -13.33 -3.98 9.18
N GLU A 19 -14.06 -4.13 8.09
CA GLU A 19 -14.15 -5.40 7.34
C GLU A 19 -13.04 -5.57 6.30
N SER A 20 -12.23 -4.53 6.08
CA SER A 20 -11.17 -4.54 5.09
C SER A 20 -10.07 -5.55 5.43
N VAL A 21 -9.62 -6.29 4.41
CA VAL A 21 -8.41 -7.12 4.45
C VAL A 21 -7.42 -6.50 3.47
N LEU A 22 -6.35 -5.90 4.00
CA LEU A 22 -5.38 -5.11 3.24
C LEU A 22 -4.12 -5.92 2.92
N ALA A 23 -3.71 -5.93 1.65
CA ALA A 23 -2.35 -6.30 1.25
C ALA A 23 -1.48 -5.04 1.13
N ASP A 24 -0.39 -4.94 1.89
CA ASP A 24 0.58 -3.85 1.83
C ASP A 24 1.84 -4.35 1.10
N ILE A 25 1.96 -4.01 -0.18
CA ILE A 25 2.99 -4.49 -1.09
C ILE A 25 4.20 -3.55 -1.04
N GLY A 26 5.35 -4.09 -0.64
CA GLY A 26 6.53 -3.28 -0.35
C GLY A 26 6.33 -2.47 0.94
N ALA A 27 5.92 -3.14 1.99
CA ALA A 27 5.52 -2.52 3.25
C ALA A 27 6.63 -1.69 3.93
N GLY A 28 7.88 -1.96 3.60
CA GLY A 28 9.03 -1.29 4.19
C GLY A 28 9.06 -1.49 5.71
N THR A 29 9.04 -0.40 6.44
CA THR A 29 8.96 -0.45 7.91
C THR A 29 7.53 -0.61 8.45
N GLY A 30 6.52 -0.78 7.59
CA GLY A 30 5.12 -1.03 7.95
C GLY A 30 4.30 0.18 8.34
N SER A 31 4.68 1.38 7.90
CA SER A 31 3.97 2.59 8.31
C SER A 31 2.49 2.62 7.84
N VAL A 32 2.20 2.06 6.67
CA VAL A 32 0.82 1.92 6.16
C VAL A 32 0.11 0.79 6.89
N SER A 33 0.73 -0.38 6.97
CA SER A 33 0.21 -1.56 7.68
C SER A 33 -0.20 -1.24 9.12
N VAL A 34 0.70 -0.61 9.88
CA VAL A 34 0.47 -0.27 11.30
C VAL A 34 -0.65 0.76 11.44
N GLU A 35 -0.67 1.82 10.62
CA GLU A 35 -1.71 2.84 10.71
C GLU A 35 -3.07 2.31 10.28
N ALA A 36 -3.15 1.47 9.26
CA ALA A 36 -4.37 0.79 8.87
C ALA A 36 -4.93 -0.09 10.01
N ALA A 37 -4.07 -0.87 10.65
CA ALA A 37 -4.48 -1.74 11.76
C ALA A 37 -4.86 -0.97 13.03
N LEU A 38 -4.18 0.12 13.37
CA LEU A 38 -4.42 0.89 14.60
C LEU A 38 -5.57 1.88 14.45
N SER A 39 -5.57 2.69 13.39
CA SER A 39 -6.48 3.83 13.25
C SER A 39 -7.77 3.47 12.53
N TRP A 40 -7.68 2.59 11.54
CA TRP A 40 -8.83 2.14 10.75
C TRP A 40 -9.45 0.85 11.26
N LYS A 41 -8.75 0.15 12.18
CA LYS A 41 -9.24 -1.10 12.80
C LYS A 41 -9.63 -2.15 11.77
N VAL A 42 -8.90 -2.19 10.65
CA VAL A 42 -9.15 -3.18 9.59
C VAL A 42 -9.09 -4.61 10.12
N LYS A 43 -9.82 -5.52 9.51
CA LYS A 43 -9.91 -6.93 9.91
C LYS A 43 -8.55 -7.60 9.98
N SER A 44 -7.72 -7.39 8.94
CA SER A 44 -6.32 -7.85 8.94
C SER A 44 -5.50 -7.13 7.88
N VAL A 45 -4.18 -7.13 8.06
CA VAL A 45 -3.19 -6.62 7.11
C VAL A 45 -2.21 -7.73 6.77
N TRP A 46 -1.88 -7.89 5.50
CA TRP A 46 -0.84 -8.75 4.98
C TRP A 46 0.30 -7.88 4.44
N ALA A 47 1.33 -7.70 5.27
CA ALA A 47 2.48 -6.87 4.95
C ALA A 47 3.54 -7.70 4.23
N ILE A 48 3.82 -7.39 2.96
CA ILE A 48 4.78 -8.08 2.11
C ILE A 48 6.03 -7.21 1.95
N GLU A 49 7.19 -7.74 2.35
CA GLU A 49 8.46 -7.03 2.23
C GLU A 49 9.60 -8.03 1.97
N LYS A 50 10.53 -7.67 1.06
CA LYS A 50 11.68 -8.53 0.72
C LYS A 50 13.02 -8.07 1.30
N ASN A 51 13.12 -6.79 1.64
CA ASN A 51 14.35 -6.24 2.21
C ASN A 51 14.50 -6.65 3.67
N ARG A 52 15.52 -7.42 4.00
CA ARG A 52 15.75 -7.99 5.34
C ARG A 52 15.87 -6.93 6.45
N GLU A 53 16.50 -5.80 6.18
CA GLU A 53 16.63 -4.73 7.17
C GLU A 53 15.26 -4.08 7.45
N ALA A 54 14.46 -3.89 6.40
CA ALA A 54 13.10 -3.36 6.53
C ALA A 54 12.18 -4.36 7.25
N VAL A 55 12.29 -5.65 6.95
CA VAL A 55 11.55 -6.74 7.62
C VAL A 55 11.82 -6.75 9.12
N GLU A 56 13.07 -6.59 9.55
CA GLU A 56 13.39 -6.57 10.98
C GLU A 56 12.73 -5.38 11.70
N LEU A 57 12.76 -4.19 11.10
CA LEU A 57 12.06 -3.02 11.62
C LEU A 57 10.53 -3.20 11.60
N LEU A 58 10.01 -3.82 10.54
CA LEU A 58 8.58 -4.13 10.41
C LEU A 58 8.12 -5.06 11.52
N ARG A 59 8.86 -6.14 11.84
CA ARG A 59 8.57 -7.05 12.97
C ARG A 59 8.47 -6.30 14.30
N GLN A 60 9.42 -5.40 14.56
CA GLN A 60 9.42 -4.58 15.78
C GLN A 60 8.21 -3.64 15.83
N ASN A 61 7.85 -3.03 14.69
CA ASN A 61 6.71 -2.12 14.62
C ASN A 61 5.37 -2.87 14.75
N ILE A 62 5.24 -4.07 14.17
CA ILE A 62 4.09 -4.96 14.37
C ILE A 62 3.93 -5.28 15.86
N ALA A 63 4.99 -5.75 16.52
CA ALA A 63 4.93 -6.08 17.95
C ALA A 63 4.58 -4.87 18.85
N ARG A 64 4.96 -3.65 18.44
CA ARG A 64 4.54 -2.42 19.14
C ARG A 64 3.06 -2.11 18.89
N ALA A 65 2.59 -2.29 17.66
CA ALA A 65 1.20 -2.05 17.30
C ALA A 65 0.25 -3.03 18.01
N GLU A 66 0.59 -4.32 18.09
CA GLU A 66 -0.16 -5.34 18.82
C GLU A 66 -0.30 -4.99 20.29
N ARG A 67 0.78 -4.57 20.96
CA ARG A 67 0.72 -4.08 22.35
C ARG A 67 -0.16 -2.84 22.51
N ALA A 68 -0.31 -2.04 21.48
CA ALA A 68 -1.21 -0.89 21.45
C ALA A 68 -2.65 -1.24 21.05
N GLY A 69 -2.97 -2.52 20.87
CA GLY A 69 -4.31 -3.01 20.54
C GLY A 69 -4.67 -2.87 19.06
N SER A 70 -3.70 -3.01 18.16
CA SER A 70 -3.99 -3.10 16.73
C SER A 70 -4.75 -4.39 16.38
N GLY A 71 -5.38 -4.38 15.21
CA GLY A 71 -5.81 -5.61 14.53
C GLY A 71 -4.61 -6.47 14.10
N THR A 72 -4.90 -7.64 13.54
CA THR A 72 -3.88 -8.62 13.12
C THR A 72 -3.07 -8.13 11.93
N ILE A 73 -1.74 -8.17 12.04
CA ILE A 73 -0.82 -7.87 10.94
C ILE A 73 0.03 -9.11 10.68
N HIS A 74 -0.16 -9.73 9.52
CA HIS A 74 0.64 -10.86 9.05
C HIS A 74 1.83 -10.35 8.23
N LEU A 75 3.03 -10.80 8.55
CA LEU A 75 4.23 -10.50 7.78
C LEU A 75 4.55 -11.65 6.83
N LEU A 76 4.64 -11.36 5.55
CA LEU A 76 5.16 -12.24 4.52
C LEU A 76 6.50 -11.70 4.00
N GLU A 77 7.58 -12.41 4.32
CA GLU A 77 8.93 -12.05 3.88
C GLU A 77 9.22 -12.65 2.52
N GLY A 78 9.41 -11.82 1.51
CA GLY A 78 9.73 -12.27 0.16
C GLY A 78 9.38 -11.27 -0.93
N GLU A 79 9.64 -11.68 -2.16
CA GLU A 79 9.30 -10.92 -3.36
C GLU A 79 7.79 -11.01 -3.61
N ALA A 80 7.17 -9.85 -3.84
CA ALA A 80 5.71 -9.73 -3.87
C ALA A 80 5.06 -10.60 -4.95
N LEU A 81 5.58 -10.59 -6.17
CA LEU A 81 5.00 -11.37 -7.26
C LEU A 81 5.08 -12.88 -6.98
N ALA A 82 6.22 -13.35 -6.46
CA ALA A 82 6.40 -14.75 -6.09
C ALA A 82 5.38 -15.19 -5.03
N LEU A 83 5.20 -14.39 -3.98
CA LEU A 83 4.23 -14.67 -2.91
C LEU A 83 2.77 -14.60 -3.42
N LEU A 84 2.42 -13.61 -4.23
CA LEU A 84 1.07 -13.47 -4.78
C LEU A 84 0.72 -14.57 -5.83
N THR A 85 1.70 -15.25 -6.38
CA THR A 85 1.50 -16.36 -7.32
C THR A 85 1.69 -17.73 -6.67
N ASP A 86 2.17 -17.80 -5.44
CA ASP A 86 2.32 -19.05 -4.68
C ASP A 86 0.95 -19.69 -4.40
N PRO A 87 0.75 -20.99 -4.76
CA PRO A 87 -0.54 -21.66 -4.61
C PRO A 87 -1.06 -21.70 -3.16
N GLU A 88 -0.18 -21.90 -2.17
CA GLU A 88 -0.57 -22.03 -0.77
C GLU A 88 -1.00 -20.69 -0.20
N ILE A 89 -0.27 -19.61 -0.53
CA ILE A 89 -0.61 -18.24 -0.13
C ILE A 89 -1.91 -17.81 -0.81
N ARG A 90 -2.09 -18.09 -2.09
CA ARG A 90 -3.32 -17.77 -2.82
C ARG A 90 -4.54 -18.47 -2.22
N GLU A 91 -4.40 -19.71 -1.76
CA GLU A 91 -5.48 -20.43 -1.11
C GLU A 91 -5.86 -19.79 0.23
N GLN A 92 -4.91 -19.29 1.02
CA GLN A 92 -5.19 -18.51 2.23
C GLN A 92 -6.00 -17.25 1.92
N PHE A 93 -5.70 -16.55 0.83
CA PHE A 93 -6.43 -15.36 0.39
C PHE A 93 -7.81 -15.66 -0.19
N ARG A 94 -8.09 -16.90 -0.60
CA ARG A 94 -9.41 -17.32 -1.09
C ARG A 94 -10.34 -17.79 0.02
N THR A 95 -9.84 -18.58 0.95
CA THR A 95 -10.68 -19.33 1.92
C THR A 95 -10.80 -18.64 3.27
N GLY A 96 -9.76 -17.96 3.76
CA GLY A 96 -9.74 -17.38 5.11
C GLY A 96 -9.65 -15.86 5.18
N HIS A 97 -8.92 -15.27 4.25
CA HIS A 97 -8.56 -13.86 4.30
C HIS A 97 -8.71 -13.20 2.92
N ARG A 98 -9.93 -13.25 2.35
CA ARG A 98 -10.16 -12.65 1.03
C ARG A 98 -9.71 -11.20 1.02
N LEU A 99 -8.67 -10.91 0.24
CA LEU A 99 -8.15 -9.56 0.06
C LEU A 99 -9.22 -8.66 -0.56
N THR A 100 -9.45 -7.53 0.07
CA THR A 100 -10.41 -6.50 -0.40
C THR A 100 -9.71 -5.23 -0.84
N HIS A 101 -8.52 -4.97 -0.29
CA HIS A 101 -7.75 -3.76 -0.53
C HIS A 101 -6.29 -4.10 -0.76
N ALA A 102 -5.60 -3.29 -1.60
CA ALA A 102 -4.16 -3.37 -1.73
C ALA A 102 -3.53 -1.97 -1.78
N PHE A 103 -2.43 -1.81 -1.07
CA PHE A 103 -1.55 -0.66 -1.17
C PHE A 103 -0.23 -1.09 -1.79
N LEU A 104 0.25 -0.38 -2.81
CA LEU A 104 1.51 -0.65 -3.49
C LEU A 104 2.49 0.50 -3.25
N GLY A 105 3.44 0.30 -2.32
CA GLY A 105 4.52 1.24 -2.02
C GLY A 105 5.83 0.97 -2.77
N GLY A 106 5.93 -0.20 -3.41
CA GLY A 106 7.07 -0.63 -4.20
C GLY A 106 6.81 -1.97 -4.90
N THR A 107 7.09 -2.05 -6.20
CA THR A 107 6.77 -3.23 -7.05
C THR A 107 8.01 -3.85 -7.70
N SER A 108 9.19 -3.29 -7.46
CA SER A 108 10.46 -3.79 -8.02
C SER A 108 10.45 -4.00 -9.55
N GLY A 109 9.67 -3.18 -10.27
CA GLY A 109 9.55 -3.27 -11.73
C GLY A 109 8.42 -4.19 -12.23
N ASN A 110 7.76 -4.96 -11.38
CA ASN A 110 6.73 -5.94 -11.74
C ASN A 110 5.29 -5.38 -11.61
N MET A 111 5.08 -4.07 -11.88
CA MET A 111 3.80 -3.40 -11.66
C MET A 111 2.62 -4.15 -12.29
N LYS A 112 2.67 -4.42 -13.58
CA LYS A 112 1.58 -5.07 -14.31
C LYS A 112 1.27 -6.46 -13.75
N GLN A 113 2.29 -7.30 -13.58
CA GLN A 113 2.12 -8.67 -13.10
C GLN A 113 1.55 -8.72 -11.65
N ILE A 114 1.95 -7.77 -10.80
CA ILE A 114 1.40 -7.66 -9.45
C ILE A 114 -0.07 -7.26 -9.51
N LEU A 115 -0.45 -6.30 -10.36
CA LEU A 115 -1.86 -5.92 -10.56
C LEU A 115 -2.69 -7.09 -11.09
N GLU A 116 -2.21 -7.81 -12.09
CA GLU A 116 -2.86 -9.01 -12.61
C GLU A 116 -3.07 -10.07 -11.52
N ALA A 117 -2.04 -10.33 -10.71
CA ALA A 117 -2.12 -11.28 -9.60
C ALA A 117 -3.18 -10.87 -8.56
N LEU A 118 -3.18 -9.60 -8.13
CA LEU A 118 -4.15 -9.06 -7.17
C LEU A 118 -5.58 -9.10 -7.71
N LEU A 119 -5.79 -8.62 -8.93
CA LEU A 119 -7.12 -8.62 -9.56
C LEU A 119 -7.65 -10.01 -9.87
N SER A 120 -6.77 -11.00 -10.08
CA SER A 120 -7.18 -12.40 -10.20
C SER A 120 -7.66 -13.02 -8.87
N LEU A 121 -7.27 -12.45 -7.73
CA LEU A 121 -7.77 -12.83 -6.40
C LEU A 121 -9.10 -12.15 -6.08
N ASN A 122 -9.24 -10.89 -6.46
CA ASN A 122 -10.47 -10.13 -6.31
C ASN A 122 -10.55 -9.03 -7.38
N PRO A 123 -11.37 -9.20 -8.44
CA PRO A 123 -11.54 -8.20 -9.50
C PRO A 123 -12.07 -6.83 -9.02
N GLN A 124 -12.76 -6.80 -7.88
CA GLN A 124 -13.31 -5.58 -7.27
C GLN A 124 -12.40 -5.00 -6.16
N MET A 125 -11.13 -5.39 -6.13
CA MET A 125 -10.20 -4.92 -5.10
C MET A 125 -10.00 -3.40 -5.22
N ARG A 126 -10.11 -2.67 -4.11
CA ARG A 126 -9.69 -1.26 -4.04
C ARG A 126 -8.16 -1.21 -3.98
N ILE A 127 -7.54 -0.54 -4.94
CA ILE A 127 -6.08 -0.50 -5.05
C ILE A 127 -5.59 0.95 -5.03
N VAL A 128 -4.56 1.20 -4.22
CA VAL A 128 -3.83 2.48 -4.17
C VAL A 128 -2.36 2.24 -4.40
N ILE A 129 -1.78 2.96 -5.36
CA ILE A 129 -0.38 2.86 -5.77
C ILE A 129 0.32 4.19 -5.49
N ASN A 130 1.45 4.17 -4.80
CA ASN A 130 2.30 5.34 -4.61
C ASN A 130 3.58 5.19 -5.42
N VAL A 131 3.83 6.14 -6.32
CA VAL A 131 5.04 6.19 -7.15
C VAL A 131 5.67 7.57 -7.13
N ILE A 132 7.01 7.60 -7.20
CA ILE A 132 7.81 8.83 -7.13
C ILE A 132 8.62 8.99 -8.43
N ALA A 133 9.31 7.93 -8.88
CA ALA A 133 10.12 7.97 -10.08
C ALA A 133 9.24 8.04 -11.33
N LEU A 134 9.64 8.83 -12.31
CA LEU A 134 8.91 8.99 -13.56
C LEU A 134 8.75 7.65 -14.32
N GLU A 135 9.77 6.80 -14.24
CA GLU A 135 9.74 5.45 -14.81
C GLU A 135 8.63 4.59 -14.16
N SER A 136 8.46 4.72 -12.84
CA SER A 136 7.40 4.02 -12.11
C SER A 136 6.02 4.57 -12.44
N VAL A 137 5.89 5.89 -12.64
CA VAL A 137 4.64 6.52 -13.13
C VAL A 137 4.30 5.99 -14.51
N ALA A 138 5.28 6.00 -15.45
CA ALA A 138 5.07 5.50 -16.79
C ALA A 138 4.67 4.01 -16.81
N ALA A 139 5.35 3.19 -16.02
CA ALA A 139 5.02 1.76 -15.88
C ALA A 139 3.61 1.55 -15.31
N SER A 140 3.19 2.36 -14.34
CA SER A 140 1.85 2.29 -13.77
C SER A 140 0.78 2.66 -14.79
N VAL A 141 0.96 3.78 -15.52
CA VAL A 141 0.03 4.23 -16.57
C VAL A 141 -0.07 3.21 -17.70
N ALA A 142 1.06 2.64 -18.11
CA ALA A 142 1.07 1.58 -19.13
C ALA A 142 0.31 0.33 -18.66
N ALA A 143 0.54 -0.12 -17.42
CA ALA A 143 -0.16 -1.27 -16.85
C ALA A 143 -1.67 -1.03 -16.76
N LEU A 144 -2.12 0.15 -16.31
CA LEU A 144 -3.54 0.51 -16.26
C LEU A 144 -4.18 0.48 -17.65
N LYS A 145 -3.50 1.04 -18.66
CA LYS A 145 -3.98 1.02 -20.04
C LYS A 145 -4.11 -0.40 -20.57
N ASP A 146 -3.08 -1.22 -20.37
CA ASP A 146 -3.07 -2.62 -20.83
C ASP A 146 -4.20 -3.45 -20.17
N LEU A 147 -4.52 -3.14 -18.93
CA LEU A 147 -5.58 -3.81 -18.16
C LEU A 147 -6.97 -3.17 -18.33
N SER A 148 -7.08 -2.11 -19.16
CA SER A 148 -8.32 -1.35 -19.36
C SER A 148 -8.92 -0.81 -18.05
N ILE A 149 -8.06 -0.33 -17.14
CA ILE A 149 -8.45 0.20 -15.83
C ILE A 149 -8.50 1.73 -15.90
N GLU A 150 -9.64 2.30 -15.55
CA GLU A 150 -9.75 3.73 -15.25
C GLU A 150 -9.33 3.99 -13.81
N ALA A 151 -8.50 5.01 -13.58
CA ALA A 151 -7.95 5.33 -12.28
C ALA A 151 -7.92 6.83 -12.04
N GLU A 152 -8.16 7.24 -10.82
CA GLU A 152 -7.86 8.59 -10.36
C GLU A 152 -6.37 8.73 -10.09
N ILE A 153 -5.75 9.80 -10.56
CA ILE A 153 -4.32 10.10 -10.34
C ILE A 153 -4.19 11.47 -9.68
N VAL A 154 -3.63 11.48 -8.49
CA VAL A 154 -3.38 12.71 -7.70
C VAL A 154 -1.89 12.88 -7.47
N SER A 155 -1.36 14.08 -7.65
CA SER A 155 0.02 14.44 -7.27
C SER A 155 0.01 15.18 -5.94
N VAL A 156 0.75 14.65 -4.96
CA VAL A 156 0.92 15.27 -3.64
C VAL A 156 2.36 15.74 -3.50
N GLN A 157 2.55 17.05 -3.34
CA GLN A 157 3.84 17.67 -3.06
C GLN A 157 3.83 18.32 -1.68
N THR A 158 4.82 18.00 -0.87
CA THR A 158 4.95 18.52 0.48
C THR A 158 6.27 19.27 0.66
N ALA A 159 6.29 20.22 1.57
CA ALA A 159 7.50 20.88 2.03
C ALA A 159 7.49 20.95 3.57
N LYS A 160 8.65 20.81 4.19
CA LYS A 160 8.80 20.89 5.64
C LYS A 160 9.74 22.03 6.01
N ALA A 161 9.36 22.77 7.05
CA ALA A 161 10.23 23.81 7.58
C ALA A 161 11.47 23.18 8.24
N LYS A 162 12.64 23.68 7.88
CA LYS A 162 13.92 23.31 8.48
C LYS A 162 14.59 24.55 9.05
N LYS A 163 15.03 24.50 10.30
CA LYS A 163 15.76 25.57 10.93
C LYS A 163 17.12 25.78 10.27
N ALA A 164 17.42 27.02 9.90
CA ALA A 164 18.68 27.47 9.33
C ALA A 164 19.10 28.76 10.03
N GLY A 165 19.97 28.64 11.03
CA GLY A 165 20.31 29.75 11.92
C GLY A 165 19.09 30.26 12.71
N SER A 166 18.74 31.55 12.56
CA SER A 166 17.56 32.16 13.15
C SER A 166 16.28 32.08 12.32
N TYR A 167 16.35 31.48 11.12
CA TYR A 167 15.25 31.41 10.17
C TYR A 167 14.72 29.98 10.02
N HIS A 168 13.54 29.84 9.44
CA HIS A 168 12.97 28.58 8.99
C HIS A 168 12.80 28.63 7.47
N LEU A 169 13.44 27.71 6.78
CA LEU A 169 13.35 27.56 5.32
C LEU A 169 12.49 26.35 4.97
N MET A 170 11.62 26.51 3.99
CA MET A 170 10.82 25.40 3.47
C MET A 170 11.68 24.51 2.58
N GLN A 171 11.81 23.23 2.96
CA GLN A 171 12.49 22.22 2.17
C GLN A 171 11.44 21.38 1.43
N GLY A 172 11.34 21.55 0.11
CA GLY A 172 10.48 20.76 -0.77
C GLY A 172 10.90 19.30 -0.80
N GLN A 173 9.92 18.44 -0.98
CA GLN A 173 10.11 17.00 -1.15
C GLN A 173 9.68 16.61 -2.57
N ASN A 174 10.15 15.46 -3.06
CA ASN A 174 9.71 14.96 -4.36
C ASN A 174 8.18 14.76 -4.34
N PRO A 175 7.48 15.15 -5.43
CA PRO A 175 6.08 14.80 -5.60
C PRO A 175 5.88 13.30 -5.54
N VAL A 176 4.78 12.86 -4.93
CA VAL A 176 4.34 11.48 -4.96
C VAL A 176 3.04 11.43 -5.76
N TYR A 177 3.00 10.56 -6.76
CA TYR A 177 1.78 10.28 -7.49
C TYR A 177 1.04 9.16 -6.78
N ILE A 178 -0.21 9.43 -6.43
CA ILE A 178 -1.12 8.48 -5.81
C ILE A 178 -2.15 8.12 -6.87
N ILE A 179 -2.19 6.85 -7.22
CA ILE A 179 -3.10 6.29 -8.24
C ILE A 179 -4.08 5.40 -7.50
N SER A 180 -5.38 5.60 -7.68
CA SER A 180 -6.41 4.83 -6.99
C SER A 180 -7.51 4.38 -7.94
N PHE A 181 -7.98 3.14 -7.78
CA PHE A 181 -9.04 2.53 -8.58
C PHE A 181 -9.67 1.31 -7.88
N GLY A 182 -10.77 0.80 -8.44
CA GLY A 182 -11.50 -0.35 -7.90
C GLY A 182 -12.33 0.01 -6.66
N GLY A 183 -12.87 -1.00 -5.99
CA GLY A 183 -13.85 -0.85 -4.93
C GLY A 183 -15.28 -1.03 -5.46
N LYS A 184 -16.27 -0.77 -4.63
CA LYS A 184 -17.68 -0.75 -5.06
C LYS A 184 -17.90 0.47 -5.94
N ASP A 185 -18.65 0.31 -7.04
CA ASP A 185 -19.11 1.43 -7.85
C ASP A 185 -19.93 2.39 -6.98
N GLU A 186 -19.63 3.71 -7.05
CA GLU A 186 -20.37 4.78 -6.34
C GLU A 186 -21.87 4.83 -6.73
N ASN A 187 -22.29 4.05 -7.72
CA ASN A 187 -23.67 3.96 -8.21
C ASN A 187 -24.53 2.92 -7.48
N GLU A 188 -24.00 2.21 -6.47
CA GLU A 188 -24.74 1.24 -5.65
C GLU A 188 -24.94 1.68 -4.18
N ALA A 189 -24.74 2.95 -3.87
CA ALA A 189 -24.96 3.53 -2.53
C ALA A 189 -26.22 4.36 -2.45
#